data_725cd54f9f1d22f3f11ea0ab541725f2
#
_entry.id   725cd54f9f1d22f3f11ea0ab541725f2
#
_cell.length_a   1.000
_cell.length_b   1.000
_cell.length_c   1.000
_cell.angle_alpha   90.00
_cell.angle_beta   90.00
_cell.angle_gamma   90.00
#
_symmetry.space_group_name_H-M   'P 1'
#
loop_
_entity.id
_entity.type
_entity.pdbx_description
1 polymer ?
#
loop_
_entity_poly.entity_id
_entity_poly.type
_entity_poly.pdbx_seq_one_letter_code
_entity_poly.pdbx_strand_id
1 'polypeptide(L)'
;MTIKKRLILSNLGMIIIPAVSILVVDACLGYLLFVVFKGSPEGETLKLLIRLRIIAAVMILILTNGLLTYSVAKHILNPIAELAIAAKKISEGNFDYRVKSKANDELGELARTFETMRRKLKEAQATQKQYEKNRQELIAGISHDLKTPITTVKGYLKGIQDGLAKTPEKLDQYIHVIQKAVDNMEALISELFLYSKLDLKQIPFHFEQVDLYPFFVDVIEELSFQLEKENGTATLLADPTQSYIVKADREKLKRVVSNIIQNSLKYMDKQEKNIRVRLSSQPNAVMVEIQDNGRGIKQEDLPYIFDRFYRTDPSRNRATGGSGLGLSIAKKIIEAHRGTIWAESEWGKGTTIYFKLYRVIP
;
A
#
# COMPACT_ATOMS: atom_id res chain seq x y z
N MET A 1 30.44 21.77 11.41
CA MET A 1 31.26 21.73 12.65
C MET A 1 30.48 20.87 13.64
N THR A 2 31.16 19.95 14.33
CA THR A 2 30.48 19.04 15.28
C THR A 2 29.99 19.81 16.53
N ILE A 3 28.90 19.32 17.13
CA ILE A 3 28.33 19.92 18.38
C ILE A 3 29.42 19.98 19.47
N LYS A 4 30.20 18.89 19.59
CA LYS A 4 31.31 18.82 20.54
C LYS A 4 32.32 19.94 20.33
N LYS A 5 32.75 20.18 19.09
CA LYS A 5 33.70 21.25 18.74
C LYS A 5 33.10 22.65 19.02
N ARG A 6 31.81 22.84 18.75
CA ARG A 6 31.08 24.09 18.99
C ARG A 6 30.97 24.40 20.49
N LEU A 7 30.65 23.40 21.32
CA LEU A 7 30.59 23.55 22.77
C LEU A 7 31.96 23.87 23.38
N ILE A 8 33.01 23.14 22.95
CA ILE A 8 34.38 23.41 23.42
C ILE A 8 34.80 24.82 23.02
N LEU A 9 34.55 25.23 21.76
CA LEU A 9 34.93 26.55 21.28
C LEU A 9 34.16 27.67 22.00
N SER A 10 32.86 27.44 22.27
CA SER A 10 32.03 28.37 23.05
C SER A 10 32.54 28.52 24.48
N ASN A 11 32.84 27.44 25.19
CA ASN A 11 33.35 27.44 26.54
C ASN A 11 34.75 28.13 26.61
N LEU A 12 35.62 27.78 25.64
CA LEU A 12 36.93 28.47 25.55
C LEU A 12 36.77 29.95 25.25
N GLY A 13 35.82 30.30 24.36
CA GLY A 13 35.48 31.67 24.02
C GLY A 13 34.94 32.46 25.21
N MET A 14 34.16 31.85 26.10
CA MET A 14 33.65 32.51 27.34
C MET A 14 34.76 32.94 28.28
N ILE A 15 35.95 32.34 28.20
CA ILE A 15 37.10 32.68 29.02
C ILE A 15 38.07 33.59 28.24
N ILE A 16 38.46 33.20 27.03
CA ILE A 16 39.51 33.85 26.27
C ILE A 16 39.05 35.21 25.72
N ILE A 17 37.83 35.27 25.15
CA ILE A 17 37.36 36.53 24.52
C ILE A 17 37.25 37.67 25.54
N PRO A 18 36.62 37.49 26.73
CA PRO A 18 36.62 38.54 27.75
C PRO A 18 38.03 38.92 28.21
N ALA A 19 38.89 37.93 28.48
CA ALA A 19 40.26 38.19 28.97
C ALA A 19 41.06 39.04 27.98
N VAL A 20 41.04 38.68 26.69
CA VAL A 20 41.74 39.46 25.64
C VAL A 20 41.10 40.84 25.45
N SER A 21 39.74 40.90 25.45
CA SER A 21 39.03 42.17 25.29
C SER A 21 39.32 43.15 26.45
N ILE A 22 39.37 42.63 27.68
CA ILE A 22 39.75 43.48 28.88
C ILE A 22 41.15 43.98 28.74
N LEU A 23 42.13 43.15 28.35
CA LEU A 23 43.53 43.60 28.15
C LEU A 23 43.63 44.66 27.07
N VAL A 24 42.97 44.56 25.97
CA VAL A 24 42.96 45.53 24.88
C VAL A 24 42.33 46.84 25.33
N VAL A 25 41.15 46.75 25.97
CA VAL A 25 40.48 47.98 26.48
C VAL A 25 41.30 48.65 27.55
N ASP A 26 41.98 47.91 28.42
CA ASP A 26 42.85 48.41 29.46
C ASP A 26 44.06 49.19 28.87
N ALA A 27 44.71 48.59 27.88
CA ALA A 27 45.79 49.21 27.14
C ALA A 27 45.33 50.54 26.44
N CYS A 28 44.18 50.48 25.77
CA CYS A 28 43.58 51.63 25.09
C CYS A 28 43.23 52.79 26.08
N LEU A 29 42.57 52.43 27.21
CA LEU A 29 42.22 53.41 28.23
C LEU A 29 43.46 54.03 28.83
N GLY A 30 44.52 53.30 29.16
CA GLY A 30 45.78 53.75 29.64
C GLY A 30 46.45 54.68 28.63
N TYR A 31 46.55 54.32 27.37
CA TYR A 31 47.10 55.12 26.29
C TYR A 31 46.33 56.47 26.15
N LEU A 32 45.04 56.42 26.12
CA LEU A 32 44.14 57.55 25.92
C LEU A 32 44.28 58.57 27.08
N LEU A 33 44.25 58.09 28.33
CA LEU A 33 44.33 58.96 29.52
C LEU A 33 45.73 59.55 29.76
N PHE A 34 46.80 58.77 29.61
CA PHE A 34 48.17 59.24 29.95
C PHE A 34 48.93 59.82 28.76
N VAL A 35 48.72 59.36 27.54
CA VAL A 35 49.46 59.87 26.37
C VAL A 35 48.68 60.94 25.62
N VAL A 36 47.37 60.73 25.33
CA VAL A 36 46.59 61.72 24.56
C VAL A 36 46.14 62.86 25.43
N PHE A 37 45.54 62.59 26.60
CA PHE A 37 45.06 63.62 27.51
C PHE A 37 46.12 64.13 28.49
N LYS A 38 47.38 63.61 28.43
CA LYS A 38 48.51 64.05 29.32
C LYS A 38 48.17 64.08 30.82
N GLY A 39 47.28 63.14 31.23
CA GLY A 39 46.90 63.01 32.65
C GLY A 39 48.07 62.55 33.50
N SER A 40 48.14 62.99 34.75
CA SER A 40 49.16 62.49 35.69
C SER A 40 48.79 61.07 36.13
N PRO A 41 49.78 60.16 36.28
CA PRO A 41 49.52 58.81 36.76
C PRO A 41 49.15 58.72 38.23
N GLU A 42 48.82 59.84 38.86
CA GLU A 42 48.50 59.99 40.28
C GLU A 42 47.17 60.74 40.47
N GLY A 43 46.56 60.63 41.65
CA GLY A 43 45.39 61.40 42.05
C GLY A 43 44.08 61.01 41.38
N GLU A 44 43.28 61.98 40.95
CA GLU A 44 41.93 61.79 40.40
C GLU A 44 41.91 61.06 39.04
N THR A 45 42.91 61.22 38.20
CA THR A 45 43.03 60.55 36.90
C THR A 45 43.22 59.03 37.07
N LEU A 46 43.98 58.58 38.06
CA LEU A 46 44.14 57.16 38.36
C LEU A 46 42.84 56.55 38.89
N LYS A 47 42.15 57.32 39.80
CA LYS A 47 40.82 56.83 40.26
C LYS A 47 39.81 56.71 39.14
N LEU A 48 39.80 57.67 38.21
CA LEU A 48 38.92 57.60 37.00
C LEU A 48 39.26 56.38 36.11
N LEU A 49 40.57 56.16 35.88
CA LEU A 49 41.02 54.98 35.10
C LEU A 49 40.55 53.67 35.72
N ILE A 50 40.72 53.52 37.05
CA ILE A 50 40.28 52.29 37.76
C ILE A 50 38.76 52.11 37.64
N ARG A 51 37.94 53.15 37.80
CA ARG A 51 36.49 53.10 37.66
C ARG A 51 36.08 52.71 36.24
N LEU A 52 36.66 53.31 35.20
CA LEU A 52 36.39 52.99 33.81
C LEU A 52 36.80 51.58 33.46
N ARG A 53 37.92 51.05 33.95
CA ARG A 53 38.37 49.67 33.79
C ARG A 53 37.36 48.69 34.37
N ILE A 54 36.89 48.96 35.61
CA ILE A 54 35.88 48.03 36.24
C ILE A 54 34.59 48.04 35.45
N ILE A 55 34.09 49.21 35.04
CA ILE A 55 32.84 49.28 34.23
C ILE A 55 33.03 48.58 32.90
N ALA A 56 34.12 48.78 32.17
CA ALA A 56 34.41 48.15 30.90
C ALA A 56 34.53 46.61 31.05
N ALA A 57 35.23 46.16 32.09
CA ALA A 57 35.39 44.75 32.38
C ALA A 57 34.02 44.04 32.60
N VAL A 58 33.16 44.69 33.44
CA VAL A 58 31.78 44.13 33.68
C VAL A 58 30.94 44.12 32.41
N MET A 59 30.99 45.21 31.62
CA MET A 59 30.26 45.29 30.34
C MET A 59 30.74 44.22 29.35
N ILE A 60 32.03 44.01 29.19
CA ILE A 60 32.63 43.00 28.33
C ILE A 60 32.19 41.61 28.76
N LEU A 61 32.25 41.30 30.05
CA LEU A 61 31.80 40.02 30.60
C LEU A 61 30.31 39.76 30.31
N ILE A 62 29.44 40.72 30.56
CA ILE A 62 27.99 40.55 30.28
C ILE A 62 27.74 40.36 28.80
N LEU A 63 28.35 41.21 27.94
CA LEU A 63 28.10 41.18 26.51
C LEU A 63 28.60 39.85 25.85
N THR A 64 29.84 39.47 26.18
CA THR A 64 30.46 38.27 25.59
C THR A 64 29.76 37.00 26.05
N ASN A 65 29.47 36.85 27.34
CA ASN A 65 28.77 35.69 27.86
C ASN A 65 27.32 35.65 27.36
N GLY A 66 26.64 36.79 27.26
CA GLY A 66 25.29 36.89 26.71
C GLY A 66 25.22 36.42 25.25
N LEU A 67 26.14 36.91 24.39
CA LEU A 67 26.21 36.54 22.98
C LEU A 67 26.53 35.04 22.78
N LEU A 68 27.48 34.53 23.55
CA LEU A 68 27.86 33.11 23.44
C LEU A 68 26.74 32.17 23.94
N THR A 69 26.10 32.52 25.07
CA THR A 69 24.94 31.79 25.60
C THR A 69 23.77 31.80 24.60
N TYR A 70 23.48 32.97 24.01
CA TYR A 70 22.46 33.07 22.96
C TYR A 70 22.79 32.19 21.75
N SER A 71 24.05 32.15 21.32
CA SER A 71 24.49 31.30 20.20
C SER A 71 24.30 29.81 20.51
N VAL A 72 24.64 29.37 21.73
CA VAL A 72 24.42 27.95 22.14
C VAL A 72 22.95 27.66 22.22
N ALA A 73 22.13 28.52 22.82
CA ALA A 73 20.69 28.33 22.91
C ALA A 73 20.06 28.21 21.53
N LYS A 74 20.39 29.08 20.58
CA LYS A 74 19.84 29.09 19.23
C LYS A 74 20.24 27.85 18.40
N HIS A 75 21.47 27.39 18.52
CA HIS A 75 22.01 26.34 17.64
C HIS A 75 21.98 24.94 18.26
N ILE A 76 21.73 24.80 19.56
CA ILE A 76 21.71 23.51 20.25
C ILE A 76 20.39 23.32 20.98
N LEU A 77 19.99 24.18 21.88
CA LEU A 77 18.82 23.95 22.74
C LEU A 77 17.52 24.03 21.97
N ASN A 78 17.35 25.02 21.08
CA ASN A 78 16.12 25.17 20.32
C ASN A 78 15.86 24.01 19.38
N PRO A 79 16.83 23.49 18.57
CA PRO A 79 16.62 22.30 17.75
C PRO A 79 16.28 21.04 18.56
N ILE A 80 16.89 20.88 19.75
CA ILE A 80 16.54 19.75 20.63
C ILE A 80 15.10 19.88 21.14
N ALA A 81 14.68 21.06 21.54
CA ALA A 81 13.32 21.33 22.00
C ALA A 81 12.30 21.08 20.87
N GLU A 82 12.60 21.50 19.62
CA GLU A 82 11.75 21.19 18.47
C GLU A 82 11.63 19.69 18.21
N LEU A 83 12.72 18.94 18.30
CA LEU A 83 12.69 17.47 18.19
C LEU A 83 11.86 16.82 19.29
N ALA A 84 11.96 17.31 20.52
CA ALA A 84 11.16 16.81 21.64
C ALA A 84 9.66 17.07 21.44
N ILE A 85 9.29 18.27 20.95
CA ILE A 85 7.90 18.60 20.60
C ILE A 85 7.41 17.71 19.47
N ALA A 86 8.22 17.49 18.44
CA ALA A 86 7.88 16.62 17.33
C ALA A 86 7.68 15.17 17.78
N ALA A 87 8.55 14.65 18.65
CA ALA A 87 8.41 13.33 19.23
C ALA A 87 7.09 13.17 20.01
N LYS A 88 6.72 14.16 20.80
CA LYS A 88 5.46 14.20 21.51
C LYS A 88 4.27 14.19 20.56
N LYS A 89 4.30 15.01 19.49
CA LYS A 89 3.24 15.05 18.48
C LYS A 89 3.08 13.71 17.76
N ILE A 90 4.19 13.04 17.43
CA ILE A 90 4.18 11.70 16.82
C ILE A 90 3.60 10.68 17.78
N SER A 91 3.94 10.72 19.07
CA SER A 91 3.37 9.80 20.07
C SER A 91 1.86 9.97 20.26
N GLU A 92 1.34 11.18 20.01
CA GLU A 92 -0.09 11.51 19.98
C GLU A 92 -0.76 11.10 18.64
N GLY A 93 -0.02 10.47 17.71
CA GLY A 93 -0.53 10.04 16.39
C GLY A 93 -0.55 11.14 15.33
N ASN A 94 -0.05 12.32 15.61
CA ASN A 94 0.06 13.40 14.63
C ASN A 94 1.36 13.28 13.82
N PHE A 95 1.29 12.56 12.72
CA PHE A 95 2.42 12.38 11.81
C PHE A 95 2.59 13.52 10.78
N ASP A 96 1.77 14.57 10.81
CA ASP A 96 1.88 15.70 9.86
C ASP A 96 2.86 16.78 10.34
N TYR A 97 3.23 16.75 11.61
CA TYR A 97 4.20 17.67 12.16
C TYR A 97 5.61 17.36 11.65
N ARG A 98 6.20 18.29 10.89
CA ARG A 98 7.51 18.11 10.23
C ARG A 98 8.60 18.87 10.98
N VAL A 99 9.73 18.23 11.19
CA VAL A 99 10.95 18.87 11.68
C VAL A 99 11.78 19.37 10.51
N LYS A 100 11.95 20.68 10.39
CA LYS A 100 12.79 21.30 9.35
C LYS A 100 14.13 21.67 9.97
N SER A 101 15.18 20.96 9.66
CA SER A 101 16.54 21.34 10.02
C SER A 101 17.38 21.63 8.79
N LYS A 102 18.03 22.79 8.75
CA LYS A 102 19.03 23.16 7.73
C LYS A 102 20.46 22.95 8.24
N ALA A 103 20.63 22.41 9.45
CA ALA A 103 21.95 22.22 10.05
C ALA A 103 22.70 21.07 9.37
N ASN A 104 24.01 21.30 9.12
CA ASN A 104 24.94 20.29 8.59
C ASN A 104 25.86 19.75 9.70
N ASP A 105 25.29 19.52 10.88
CA ASP A 105 25.92 18.94 12.04
C ASP A 105 25.15 17.70 12.52
N GLU A 106 25.54 17.15 13.66
CA GLU A 106 24.93 15.94 14.24
C GLU A 106 23.42 16.14 14.55
N LEU A 107 23.00 17.38 14.91
CA LEU A 107 21.57 17.68 15.10
C LEU A 107 20.81 17.69 13.79
N GLY A 108 21.44 18.15 12.70
CA GLY A 108 20.85 18.08 11.38
C GLY A 108 20.71 16.64 10.89
N GLU A 109 21.67 15.77 11.18
CA GLU A 109 21.58 14.33 10.88
C GLU A 109 20.48 13.65 11.70
N LEU A 110 20.40 13.95 12.99
CA LEU A 110 19.35 13.47 13.88
C LEU A 110 17.95 13.89 13.37
N ALA A 111 17.79 15.15 12.97
CA ALA A 111 16.53 15.65 12.43
C ALA A 111 16.15 14.95 11.12
N ARG A 112 17.10 14.67 10.22
CA ARG A 112 16.84 13.89 8.99
C ARG A 112 16.43 12.44 9.28
N THR A 113 17.11 11.79 10.21
CA THR A 113 16.78 10.42 10.65
C THR A 113 15.38 10.39 11.28
N PHE A 114 15.05 11.36 12.11
CA PHE A 114 13.75 11.53 12.73
C PHE A 114 12.63 11.72 11.68
N GLU A 115 12.87 12.57 10.67
CA GLU A 115 11.90 12.80 9.59
C GLU A 115 11.70 11.54 8.74
N THR A 116 12.75 10.74 8.53
CA THR A 116 12.64 9.44 7.85
C THR A 116 11.79 8.46 8.66
N MET A 117 11.99 8.40 9.97
CA MET A 117 11.17 7.59 10.88
C MET A 117 9.71 8.05 10.86
N ARG A 118 9.45 9.36 10.96
CA ARG A 118 8.10 9.93 10.89
C ARG A 118 7.38 9.52 9.60
N ARG A 119 8.08 9.63 8.45
CA ARG A 119 7.52 9.24 7.15
C ARG A 119 7.15 7.76 7.11
N LYS A 120 8.03 6.88 7.59
CA LYS A 120 7.74 5.43 7.65
C LYS A 120 6.55 5.12 8.57
N LEU A 121 6.42 5.81 9.70
CA LEU A 121 5.26 5.65 10.59
C LEU A 121 3.96 6.12 9.93
N LYS A 122 3.99 7.25 9.21
CA LYS A 122 2.83 7.74 8.45
C LYS A 122 2.41 6.76 7.36
N GLU A 123 3.36 6.21 6.60
CA GLU A 123 3.12 5.19 5.57
C GLU A 123 2.53 3.91 6.18
N ALA A 124 3.10 3.45 7.30
CA ALA A 124 2.58 2.28 8.02
C ALA A 124 1.15 2.49 8.52
N GLN A 125 0.84 3.67 9.09
CA GLN A 125 -0.52 4.01 9.52
C GLN A 125 -1.52 4.04 8.35
N ALA A 126 -1.12 4.64 7.21
CA ALA A 126 -1.96 4.66 6.02
C ALA A 126 -2.26 3.25 5.51
N THR A 127 -1.24 2.40 5.47
CA THR A 127 -1.38 0.98 5.08
C THR A 127 -2.30 0.23 6.05
N GLN A 128 -2.15 0.45 7.36
CA GLN A 128 -3.00 -0.18 8.36
C GLN A 128 -4.46 0.27 8.23
N LYS A 129 -4.71 1.57 8.06
CA LYS A 129 -6.09 2.08 7.82
C LYS A 129 -6.72 1.47 6.58
N GLN A 130 -5.94 1.34 5.50
CA GLN A 130 -6.43 0.70 4.27
C GLN A 130 -6.73 -0.78 4.50
N TYR A 131 -5.89 -1.49 5.27
CA TYR A 131 -6.12 -2.88 5.63
C TYR A 131 -7.40 -3.05 6.46
N GLU A 132 -7.62 -2.19 7.46
CA GLU A 132 -8.83 -2.22 8.29
C GLU A 132 -10.10 -1.94 7.48
N LYS A 133 -10.06 -0.92 6.60
CA LYS A 133 -11.15 -0.62 5.67
C LYS A 133 -11.45 -1.82 4.77
N ASN A 134 -10.42 -2.39 4.18
CA ASN A 134 -10.55 -3.57 3.32
C ASN A 134 -11.14 -4.78 4.06
N ARG A 135 -10.79 -4.95 5.35
CA ARG A 135 -11.36 -6.01 6.20
C ARG A 135 -12.83 -5.78 6.51
N GLN A 136 -13.23 -4.53 6.80
CA GLN A 136 -14.63 -4.19 7.06
C GLN A 136 -15.49 -4.41 5.81
N GLU A 137 -15.01 -3.98 4.64
CA GLU A 137 -15.69 -4.21 3.36
C GLU A 137 -15.82 -5.71 3.05
N LEU A 138 -14.78 -6.50 3.36
CA LEU A 138 -14.81 -7.96 3.24
C LEU A 138 -15.95 -8.57 4.07
N ILE A 139 -16.01 -8.22 5.37
CA ILE A 139 -17.02 -8.77 6.29
C ILE A 139 -18.43 -8.35 5.86
N ALA A 140 -18.61 -7.10 5.44
CA ALA A 140 -19.90 -6.58 4.99
C ALA A 140 -20.38 -7.30 3.71
N GLY A 141 -19.51 -7.45 2.71
CA GLY A 141 -19.82 -8.16 1.46
C GLY A 141 -20.20 -9.61 1.69
N ILE A 142 -19.43 -10.34 2.50
CA ILE A 142 -19.73 -11.73 2.85
C ILE A 142 -21.07 -11.86 3.56
N SER A 143 -21.31 -11.01 4.57
CA SER A 143 -22.56 -11.03 5.35
C SER A 143 -23.78 -10.83 4.44
N HIS A 144 -23.65 -9.92 3.47
CA HIS A 144 -24.71 -9.69 2.47
C HIS A 144 -24.92 -10.91 1.58
N ASP A 145 -23.85 -11.50 1.04
CA ASP A 145 -23.95 -12.59 0.06
C ASP A 145 -24.35 -13.93 0.70
N LEU A 146 -24.05 -14.13 1.99
CA LEU A 146 -24.57 -15.28 2.75
C LEU A 146 -26.03 -15.11 3.17
N LYS A 147 -26.50 -13.87 3.43
CA LYS A 147 -27.87 -13.61 3.85
C LYS A 147 -28.89 -14.05 2.79
N THR A 148 -28.58 -13.87 1.52
CA THR A 148 -29.48 -14.20 0.39
C THR A 148 -29.80 -15.69 0.35
N PRO A 149 -28.83 -16.62 0.24
CA PRO A 149 -29.12 -18.06 0.21
C PRO A 149 -29.73 -18.56 1.53
N ILE A 150 -29.34 -18.02 2.69
CA ILE A 150 -29.98 -18.35 3.98
C ILE A 150 -31.47 -17.98 3.97
N THR A 151 -31.81 -16.81 3.42
CA THR A 151 -33.21 -16.38 3.32
C THR A 151 -33.98 -17.29 2.35
N THR A 152 -33.36 -17.71 1.25
CA THR A 152 -33.94 -18.67 0.30
C THR A 152 -34.21 -20.00 0.99
N VAL A 153 -33.23 -20.59 1.68
CA VAL A 153 -33.40 -21.85 2.42
C VAL A 153 -34.55 -21.74 3.42
N LYS A 154 -34.56 -20.68 4.25
CA LYS A 154 -35.63 -20.44 5.25
C LYS A 154 -37.00 -20.30 4.60
N GLY A 155 -37.09 -19.58 3.48
CA GLY A 155 -38.37 -19.39 2.77
C GLY A 155 -38.95 -20.70 2.23
N TYR A 156 -38.11 -21.52 1.58
CA TYR A 156 -38.55 -22.80 1.02
C TYR A 156 -38.86 -23.84 2.11
N LEU A 157 -38.07 -23.88 3.20
CA LEU A 157 -38.37 -24.72 4.36
C LEU A 157 -39.71 -24.35 4.99
N LYS A 158 -39.98 -23.04 5.16
CA LYS A 158 -41.27 -22.59 5.66
C LYS A 158 -42.42 -22.96 4.72
N GLY A 159 -42.22 -22.81 3.41
CA GLY A 159 -43.21 -23.23 2.42
C GLY A 159 -43.53 -24.75 2.48
N ILE A 160 -42.55 -25.58 2.79
CA ILE A 160 -42.77 -27.03 3.04
C ILE A 160 -43.61 -27.23 4.33
N GLN A 161 -43.23 -26.55 5.42
CA GLN A 161 -43.92 -26.63 6.72
C GLN A 161 -45.35 -26.15 6.63
N ASP A 162 -45.62 -25.06 5.87
CA ASP A 162 -46.96 -24.49 5.66
C ASP A 162 -47.80 -25.30 4.66
N GLY A 163 -47.27 -26.46 4.17
CA GLY A 163 -48.01 -27.36 3.25
C GLY A 163 -48.18 -26.82 1.83
N LEU A 164 -47.32 -25.85 1.41
CA LEU A 164 -47.35 -25.31 0.03
C LEU A 164 -46.78 -26.28 -1.00
N ALA A 165 -45.96 -27.24 -0.61
CA ALA A 165 -45.42 -28.32 -1.44
C ALA A 165 -46.37 -29.53 -1.41
N LYS A 166 -47.55 -29.41 -2.04
CA LYS A 166 -48.63 -30.37 -1.96
C LYS A 166 -48.42 -31.65 -2.82
N THR A 167 -47.52 -31.61 -3.77
CA THR A 167 -47.23 -32.76 -4.63
C THR A 167 -45.78 -33.20 -4.49
N PRO A 168 -45.46 -34.50 -4.74
CA PRO A 168 -44.06 -34.98 -4.70
C PRO A 168 -43.12 -34.17 -5.60
N GLU A 169 -43.57 -33.81 -6.80
CA GLU A 169 -42.78 -33.04 -7.77
C GLU A 169 -42.47 -31.63 -7.23
N LYS A 170 -43.43 -31.00 -6.54
CA LYS A 170 -43.26 -29.66 -5.95
C LYS A 170 -42.36 -29.69 -4.72
N LEU A 171 -42.45 -30.76 -3.93
CA LEU A 171 -41.54 -31.01 -2.82
C LEU A 171 -40.10 -31.18 -3.32
N ASP A 172 -39.90 -31.98 -4.36
CA ASP A 172 -38.61 -32.20 -4.98
C ASP A 172 -38.01 -30.92 -5.55
N GLN A 173 -38.81 -30.07 -6.20
CA GLN A 173 -38.40 -28.74 -6.65
C GLN A 173 -37.92 -27.85 -5.47
N TYR A 174 -38.65 -27.88 -4.35
CA TYR A 174 -38.27 -27.09 -3.18
C TYR A 174 -36.95 -27.57 -2.57
N ILE A 175 -36.79 -28.88 -2.44
CA ILE A 175 -35.56 -29.55 -1.97
C ILE A 175 -34.40 -29.17 -2.90
N HIS A 176 -34.60 -29.25 -4.22
CA HIS A 176 -33.56 -28.88 -5.19
C HIS A 176 -33.09 -27.41 -5.05
N VAL A 177 -34.04 -26.49 -4.86
CA VAL A 177 -33.70 -25.08 -4.63
C VAL A 177 -32.93 -24.87 -3.32
N ILE A 178 -33.33 -25.60 -2.25
CA ILE A 178 -32.58 -25.57 -0.97
C ILE A 178 -31.17 -26.08 -1.16
N GLN A 179 -31.01 -27.23 -1.84
CA GLN A 179 -29.71 -27.83 -2.09
C GLN A 179 -28.80 -26.91 -2.89
N LYS A 180 -29.31 -26.34 -3.97
CA LYS A 180 -28.57 -25.33 -4.77
C LYS A 180 -28.15 -24.11 -3.95
N ALA A 181 -28.98 -23.67 -3.00
CA ALA A 181 -28.64 -22.55 -2.12
C ALA A 181 -27.54 -22.92 -1.10
N VAL A 182 -27.53 -24.16 -0.60
CA VAL A 182 -26.49 -24.69 0.30
C VAL A 182 -25.17 -24.84 -0.46
N ASP A 183 -25.19 -25.41 -1.66
CA ASP A 183 -24.00 -25.58 -2.52
C ASP A 183 -23.36 -24.22 -2.84
N ASN A 184 -24.20 -23.20 -3.12
CA ASN A 184 -23.73 -21.84 -3.32
C ASN A 184 -23.06 -21.24 -2.06
N MET A 185 -23.60 -21.50 -0.86
CA MET A 185 -22.96 -21.05 0.40
C MET A 185 -21.61 -21.74 0.60
N GLU A 186 -21.52 -23.02 0.36
CA GLU A 186 -20.26 -23.78 0.46
C GLU A 186 -19.19 -23.23 -0.49
N ALA A 187 -19.56 -22.94 -1.73
CA ALA A 187 -18.67 -22.32 -2.71
C ALA A 187 -18.18 -20.93 -2.23
N LEU A 188 -19.09 -20.08 -1.70
CA LEU A 188 -18.76 -18.77 -1.18
C LEU A 188 -17.78 -18.86 0.01
N ILE A 189 -18.02 -19.76 0.96
CA ILE A 189 -17.15 -20.00 2.12
C ILE A 189 -15.76 -20.47 1.65
N SER A 190 -15.70 -21.38 0.69
CA SER A 190 -14.45 -21.91 0.14
C SER A 190 -13.65 -20.82 -0.59
N GLU A 191 -14.31 -19.96 -1.36
CA GLU A 191 -13.66 -18.81 -2.02
C GLU A 191 -13.12 -17.82 -1.01
N LEU A 192 -13.89 -17.52 0.05
CA LEU A 192 -13.45 -16.63 1.14
C LEU A 192 -12.23 -17.18 1.85
N PHE A 193 -12.25 -18.48 2.18
CA PHE A 193 -11.15 -19.13 2.87
C PHE A 193 -9.87 -19.13 2.03
N LEU A 194 -10.01 -19.43 0.74
CA LEU A 194 -8.92 -19.36 -0.23
C LEU A 194 -8.37 -17.92 -0.32
N TYR A 195 -9.27 -16.94 -0.48
CA TYR A 195 -8.87 -15.54 -0.54
C TYR A 195 -8.12 -15.09 0.72
N SER A 196 -8.63 -15.42 1.91
CA SER A 196 -8.01 -15.08 3.20
C SER A 196 -6.60 -15.68 3.32
N LYS A 197 -6.44 -16.96 2.96
CA LYS A 197 -5.13 -17.63 2.96
C LYS A 197 -4.15 -17.04 1.96
N LEU A 198 -4.61 -16.65 0.78
CA LEU A 198 -3.79 -15.96 -0.23
C LEU A 198 -3.35 -14.58 0.26
N ASP A 199 -4.25 -13.85 0.90
CA ASP A 199 -3.96 -12.51 1.43
C ASP A 199 -2.89 -12.54 2.53
N LEU A 200 -2.95 -13.54 3.41
CA LEU A 200 -1.97 -13.77 4.48
C LEU A 200 -0.68 -14.46 3.99
N LYS A 201 -0.54 -14.75 2.69
CA LYS A 201 0.58 -15.52 2.10
C LYS A 201 0.82 -16.87 2.81
N GLN A 202 -0.25 -17.49 3.32
CA GLN A 202 -0.19 -18.75 4.07
C GLN A 202 -0.38 -19.98 3.19
N ILE A 203 -0.64 -19.82 1.90
CA ILE A 203 -0.75 -20.93 0.97
C ILE A 203 0.64 -21.26 0.42
N PRO A 204 1.12 -22.48 0.61
CA PRO A 204 2.30 -22.94 -0.10
C PRO A 204 1.97 -23.06 -1.60
N PHE A 205 2.83 -22.51 -2.44
CA PHE A 205 2.77 -22.70 -3.88
C PHE A 205 3.77 -23.78 -4.29
N HIS A 206 3.31 -24.75 -5.07
CA HIS A 206 4.14 -25.80 -5.63
C HIS A 206 4.51 -25.44 -7.06
N PHE A 207 5.57 -24.64 -7.20
CA PHE A 207 6.06 -24.19 -8.50
C PHE A 207 6.78 -25.29 -9.24
N GLU A 208 6.29 -25.66 -10.42
CA GLU A 208 6.89 -26.60 -11.36
C GLU A 208 6.98 -26.00 -12.77
N GLN A 209 7.64 -26.70 -13.67
CA GLN A 209 7.63 -26.33 -15.09
C GLN A 209 6.33 -26.81 -15.70
N VAL A 210 5.50 -25.87 -16.16
CA VAL A 210 4.21 -26.14 -16.80
C VAL A 210 4.30 -25.67 -18.23
N ASP A 211 4.03 -26.58 -19.18
CA ASP A 211 3.79 -26.21 -20.56
C ASP A 211 2.34 -25.81 -20.72
N LEU A 212 2.11 -24.54 -21.07
CA LEU A 212 0.77 -23.99 -21.20
C LEU A 212 0.02 -24.49 -22.44
N TYR A 213 0.71 -25.01 -23.46
CA TYR A 213 0.02 -25.52 -24.65
C TYR A 213 -0.84 -26.74 -24.33
N PRO A 214 -0.30 -27.87 -23.85
CA PRO A 214 -1.12 -29.03 -23.46
C PRO A 214 -2.10 -28.68 -22.32
N PHE A 215 -1.71 -27.80 -21.37
CA PHE A 215 -2.59 -27.36 -20.31
C PHE A 215 -3.87 -26.71 -20.86
N PHE A 216 -3.75 -25.83 -21.88
CA PHE A 216 -4.92 -25.19 -22.47
C PHE A 216 -5.66 -26.09 -23.49
N VAL A 217 -5.00 -27.06 -24.08
CA VAL A 217 -5.71 -28.12 -24.87
C VAL A 217 -6.72 -28.84 -23.98
N ASP A 218 -6.28 -29.34 -22.80
CA ASP A 218 -7.16 -30.01 -21.84
C ASP A 218 -8.34 -29.09 -21.42
N VAL A 219 -8.07 -27.82 -21.14
CA VAL A 219 -9.09 -26.82 -20.74
C VAL A 219 -10.10 -26.58 -21.86
N ILE A 220 -9.64 -26.44 -23.09
CA ILE A 220 -10.54 -26.21 -24.26
C ILE A 220 -11.37 -27.41 -24.57
N GLU A 221 -10.86 -28.63 -24.45
CA GLU A 221 -11.64 -29.85 -24.63
C GLU A 221 -12.78 -29.93 -23.60
N GLU A 222 -12.48 -29.73 -22.30
CA GLU A 222 -13.48 -29.67 -21.22
C GLU A 222 -14.55 -28.61 -21.48
N LEU A 223 -14.11 -27.41 -21.88
CA LEU A 223 -15.01 -26.28 -22.16
C LEU A 223 -15.85 -26.47 -23.41
N SER A 224 -15.29 -27.06 -24.47
CA SER A 224 -16.02 -27.37 -25.70
C SER A 224 -17.18 -28.31 -25.44
N PHE A 225 -16.96 -29.38 -24.67
CA PHE A 225 -18.01 -30.30 -24.27
C PHE A 225 -19.14 -29.63 -23.48
N GLN A 226 -18.79 -28.65 -22.61
CA GLN A 226 -19.79 -27.87 -21.85
C GLN A 226 -20.60 -26.96 -22.79
N LEU A 227 -19.92 -26.24 -23.71
CA LEU A 227 -20.52 -25.25 -24.59
C LEU A 227 -21.34 -25.85 -25.71
N GLU A 228 -21.05 -27.10 -26.16
CA GLU A 228 -21.79 -27.80 -27.19
C GLU A 228 -23.29 -27.90 -26.86
N LYS A 229 -23.63 -28.07 -25.57
CA LYS A 229 -25.00 -28.09 -25.05
C LYS A 229 -25.72 -26.75 -25.13
N GLU A 230 -24.95 -25.65 -25.26
CA GLU A 230 -25.43 -24.25 -25.23
C GLU A 230 -25.20 -23.53 -26.55
N ASN A 231 -25.03 -24.25 -27.69
CA ASN A 231 -24.68 -23.71 -29.01
C ASN A 231 -23.44 -22.78 -28.97
N GLY A 232 -22.44 -23.17 -28.19
CA GLY A 232 -21.23 -22.39 -28.04
C GLY A 232 -20.00 -23.08 -28.63
N THR A 233 -18.92 -22.33 -28.76
CA THR A 233 -17.62 -22.79 -29.26
C THR A 233 -16.48 -22.33 -28.36
N ALA A 234 -15.50 -23.20 -28.18
CA ALA A 234 -14.23 -22.82 -27.54
C ALA A 234 -13.08 -23.10 -28.52
N THR A 235 -12.13 -22.17 -28.63
CA THR A 235 -11.01 -22.31 -29.57
C THR A 235 -9.68 -21.92 -28.91
N LEU A 236 -8.62 -22.69 -29.20
CA LEU A 236 -7.23 -22.39 -28.81
C LEU A 236 -6.47 -21.89 -30.04
N LEU A 237 -5.89 -20.70 -29.92
CA LEU A 237 -4.99 -20.11 -30.91
C LEU A 237 -3.58 -20.10 -30.34
N ALA A 238 -2.74 -20.99 -30.78
CA ALA A 238 -1.33 -21.08 -30.41
C ALA A 238 -0.52 -21.63 -31.56
N ASP A 239 0.72 -21.20 -31.69
CA ASP A 239 1.66 -21.76 -32.63
C ASP A 239 2.34 -22.98 -31.97
N PRO A 240 2.05 -24.23 -32.41
CA PRO A 240 2.61 -25.41 -31.77
C PRO A 240 4.12 -25.57 -31.90
N THR A 241 4.77 -24.76 -32.74
CA THR A 241 6.22 -24.75 -32.89
C THR A 241 6.93 -23.92 -31.82
N GLN A 242 6.17 -23.10 -31.06
CA GLN A 242 6.71 -22.25 -30.00
C GLN A 242 6.66 -22.96 -28.65
N SER A 243 7.59 -22.60 -27.77
CA SER A 243 7.59 -23.08 -26.39
C SER A 243 6.75 -22.15 -25.50
N TYR A 244 5.88 -22.75 -24.66
CA TYR A 244 5.05 -22.04 -23.71
C TYR A 244 5.32 -22.46 -22.24
N ILE A 245 6.55 -22.93 -21.98
CA ILE A 245 6.95 -23.38 -20.64
C ILE A 245 7.15 -22.19 -19.71
N VAL A 246 6.48 -22.25 -18.56
CA VAL A 246 6.55 -21.26 -17.49
C VAL A 246 6.78 -21.96 -16.15
N LYS A 247 7.22 -21.20 -15.12
CA LYS A 247 7.26 -21.70 -13.74
C LYS A 247 5.95 -21.34 -13.05
N ALA A 248 5.08 -22.34 -12.82
CA ALA A 248 3.77 -22.13 -12.25
C ALA A 248 3.34 -23.27 -11.32
N ASP A 249 2.40 -22.98 -10.44
CA ASP A 249 1.62 -23.99 -9.74
C ASP A 249 0.40 -24.35 -10.60
N ARG A 250 0.39 -25.57 -11.18
CA ARG A 250 -0.61 -26.03 -12.11
C ARG A 250 -2.03 -25.98 -11.53
N GLU A 251 -2.20 -26.38 -10.28
CA GLU A 251 -3.50 -26.38 -9.58
C GLU A 251 -4.05 -24.96 -9.42
N LYS A 252 -3.18 -24.03 -8.97
CA LYS A 252 -3.57 -22.62 -8.80
C LYS A 252 -3.85 -21.95 -10.14
N LEU A 253 -3.08 -22.31 -11.18
CA LEU A 253 -3.31 -21.81 -12.53
C LEU A 253 -4.66 -22.30 -13.09
N LYS A 254 -5.01 -23.60 -12.87
CA LYS A 254 -6.34 -24.13 -13.22
C LYS A 254 -7.45 -23.30 -12.56
N ARG A 255 -7.27 -22.89 -11.30
CA ARG A 255 -8.22 -22.02 -10.59
C ARG A 255 -8.35 -20.64 -11.23
N VAL A 256 -7.24 -20.02 -11.66
CA VAL A 256 -7.24 -18.73 -12.38
C VAL A 256 -8.10 -18.85 -13.64
N VAL A 257 -7.81 -19.83 -14.47
CA VAL A 257 -8.49 -20.04 -15.75
C VAL A 257 -9.97 -20.36 -15.53
N SER A 258 -10.30 -21.22 -14.57
CA SER A 258 -11.67 -21.53 -14.20
C SER A 258 -12.46 -20.29 -13.76
N ASN A 259 -11.88 -19.42 -12.93
CA ASN A 259 -12.53 -18.18 -12.49
C ASN A 259 -12.81 -17.22 -13.66
N ILE A 260 -11.88 -17.12 -14.62
CA ILE A 260 -12.05 -16.28 -15.81
C ILE A 260 -13.14 -16.85 -16.70
N ILE A 261 -13.07 -18.15 -17.02
CA ILE A 261 -14.05 -18.83 -17.88
C ILE A 261 -15.45 -18.79 -17.26
N GLN A 262 -15.61 -19.07 -15.98
CA GLN A 262 -16.91 -19.00 -15.30
C GLN A 262 -17.51 -17.59 -15.36
N ASN A 263 -16.67 -16.54 -15.23
CA ASN A 263 -17.13 -15.17 -15.43
C ASN A 263 -17.58 -14.94 -16.87
N SER A 264 -16.82 -15.39 -17.86
CA SER A 264 -17.19 -15.27 -19.27
C SER A 264 -18.53 -15.96 -19.55
N LEU A 265 -18.71 -17.21 -19.14
CA LEU A 265 -19.96 -17.96 -19.31
C LEU A 265 -21.15 -17.28 -18.66
N LYS A 266 -20.96 -16.71 -17.49
CA LYS A 266 -22.00 -16.03 -16.72
C LYS A 266 -22.52 -14.76 -17.38
N TYR A 267 -21.65 -14.02 -18.08
CA TYR A 267 -21.96 -12.73 -18.68
C TYR A 267 -22.13 -12.77 -20.20
N MET A 268 -22.09 -13.98 -20.81
CA MET A 268 -22.47 -14.19 -22.19
C MET A 268 -23.98 -14.36 -22.30
N ASP A 269 -24.63 -13.37 -22.90
CA ASP A 269 -26.08 -13.28 -23.14
C ASP A 269 -26.47 -13.50 -24.60
N LYS A 270 -25.50 -13.75 -25.49
CA LYS A 270 -25.71 -14.01 -26.90
C LYS A 270 -26.17 -15.46 -27.16
N GLN A 271 -26.91 -15.68 -28.26
CA GLN A 271 -27.36 -17.02 -28.69
C GLN A 271 -26.18 -17.94 -28.99
N GLU A 272 -25.13 -17.41 -29.61
CA GLU A 272 -23.89 -18.15 -29.85
C GLU A 272 -22.82 -17.70 -28.86
N LYS A 273 -22.43 -18.58 -27.96
CA LYS A 273 -21.37 -18.31 -26.96
C LYS A 273 -20.03 -18.69 -27.57
N ASN A 274 -19.09 -17.75 -27.56
CA ASN A 274 -17.76 -17.98 -28.13
C ASN A 274 -16.67 -17.55 -27.11
N ILE A 275 -15.83 -18.53 -26.76
CA ILE A 275 -14.63 -18.28 -25.94
C ILE A 275 -13.39 -18.62 -26.77
N ARG A 276 -12.45 -17.67 -26.84
CA ARG A 276 -11.18 -17.84 -27.55
C ARG A 276 -10.03 -17.68 -26.58
N VAL A 277 -9.16 -18.66 -26.54
CA VAL A 277 -7.90 -18.59 -25.80
C VAL A 277 -6.76 -18.41 -26.79
N ARG A 278 -5.88 -17.45 -26.58
CA ARG A 278 -4.67 -17.27 -27.38
C ARG A 278 -3.44 -17.31 -26.49
N LEU A 279 -2.43 -18.05 -26.93
CA LEU A 279 -1.10 -18.10 -26.33
C LEU A 279 -0.11 -17.34 -27.20
N SER A 280 0.61 -16.41 -26.61
CA SER A 280 1.66 -15.64 -27.29
C SER A 280 2.98 -15.79 -26.55
N SER A 281 3.97 -16.31 -27.26
CA SER A 281 5.32 -16.49 -26.75
C SER A 281 6.09 -15.19 -26.85
N GLN A 282 6.64 -14.70 -25.74
CA GLN A 282 7.52 -13.54 -25.66
C GLN A 282 8.91 -13.97 -25.16
N PRO A 283 9.97 -13.19 -25.36
CA PRO A 283 11.34 -13.61 -24.99
C PRO A 283 11.48 -14.10 -23.54
N ASN A 284 10.85 -13.41 -22.57
CA ASN A 284 10.98 -13.71 -21.15
C ASN A 284 9.66 -14.14 -20.49
N ALA A 285 8.57 -14.31 -21.26
CA ALA A 285 7.25 -14.58 -20.73
C ALA A 285 6.35 -15.27 -21.75
N VAL A 286 5.26 -15.84 -21.24
CA VAL A 286 4.11 -16.25 -22.04
C VAL A 286 2.94 -15.38 -21.66
N MET A 287 2.26 -14.86 -22.67
CA MET A 287 1.02 -14.09 -22.52
C MET A 287 -0.16 -14.99 -22.90
N VAL A 288 -1.16 -15.00 -22.05
CA VAL A 288 -2.42 -15.71 -22.25
C VAL A 288 -3.53 -14.68 -22.36
N GLU A 289 -4.34 -14.82 -23.40
CA GLU A 289 -5.52 -14.01 -23.67
C GLU A 289 -6.74 -14.92 -23.63
N ILE A 290 -7.74 -14.60 -22.82
CA ILE A 290 -9.02 -15.31 -22.76
C ILE A 290 -10.10 -14.31 -23.13
N GLN A 291 -10.67 -14.47 -24.31
CA GLN A 291 -11.67 -13.58 -24.91
C GLN A 291 -13.04 -14.24 -24.91
N ASP A 292 -14.05 -13.50 -24.47
CA ASP A 292 -15.45 -13.86 -24.63
C ASP A 292 -16.17 -12.86 -25.57
N ASN A 293 -17.31 -13.27 -26.09
CA ASN A 293 -18.21 -12.43 -26.88
C ASN A 293 -19.44 -11.97 -26.08
N GLY A 294 -19.33 -11.88 -24.76
CA GLY A 294 -20.39 -11.47 -23.86
C GLY A 294 -20.80 -9.99 -24.01
N ARG A 295 -21.54 -9.49 -23.02
CA ARG A 295 -22.03 -8.10 -23.03
C ARG A 295 -20.94 -7.03 -22.89
N GLY A 296 -19.73 -7.42 -22.50
CA GLY A 296 -18.64 -6.50 -22.21
C GLY A 296 -18.82 -5.76 -20.89
N ILE A 297 -17.84 -4.88 -20.61
CA ILE A 297 -17.72 -4.09 -19.37
C ILE A 297 -17.60 -2.62 -19.77
N LYS A 298 -18.28 -1.74 -19.04
CA LYS A 298 -18.16 -0.30 -19.26
C LYS A 298 -16.77 0.19 -18.84
N GLN A 299 -16.26 1.24 -19.53
CA GLN A 299 -14.93 1.78 -19.25
C GLN A 299 -14.78 2.29 -17.81
N GLU A 300 -15.86 2.79 -17.22
CA GLU A 300 -15.88 3.25 -15.82
C GLU A 300 -15.70 2.13 -14.79
N ASP A 301 -16.13 0.91 -15.13
CA ASP A 301 -16.05 -0.28 -14.26
C ASP A 301 -14.75 -1.05 -14.43
N LEU A 302 -14.11 -0.95 -15.60
CA LEU A 302 -12.96 -1.77 -15.98
C LEU A 302 -11.78 -1.73 -14.99
N PRO A 303 -11.42 -0.58 -14.38
CA PRO A 303 -10.34 -0.53 -13.39
C PRO A 303 -10.61 -1.34 -12.11
N TYR A 304 -11.89 -1.60 -11.81
CA TYR A 304 -12.32 -2.17 -10.53
C TYR A 304 -12.70 -3.66 -10.59
N ILE A 305 -12.75 -4.28 -11.78
CA ILE A 305 -13.23 -5.66 -11.92
C ILE A 305 -12.38 -6.71 -11.19
N PHE A 306 -11.13 -6.37 -10.86
CA PHE A 306 -10.23 -7.20 -10.07
C PHE A 306 -10.30 -6.88 -8.56
N ASP A 307 -11.11 -5.89 -8.18
CA ASP A 307 -11.33 -5.57 -6.77
C ASP A 307 -12.30 -6.56 -6.13
N ARG A 308 -12.17 -6.74 -4.83
CA ARG A 308 -12.98 -7.68 -4.07
C ARG A 308 -14.44 -7.24 -4.04
N PHE A 309 -15.35 -8.19 -4.21
CA PHE A 309 -16.81 -7.96 -4.18
C PHE A 309 -17.29 -6.91 -5.19
N TYR A 310 -16.41 -6.46 -6.09
CA TYR A 310 -16.83 -5.53 -7.12
C TYR A 310 -17.77 -6.22 -8.10
N ARG A 311 -18.87 -5.56 -8.40
CA ARG A 311 -19.91 -6.04 -9.32
C ARG A 311 -20.47 -4.85 -10.07
N THR A 312 -20.50 -4.93 -11.39
CA THR A 312 -20.95 -3.83 -12.28
C THR A 312 -22.44 -3.49 -12.15
N ASP A 313 -23.29 -4.40 -11.63
CA ASP A 313 -24.71 -4.14 -11.42
C ASP A 313 -25.25 -4.98 -10.24
N PRO A 314 -25.42 -4.36 -9.05
CA PRO A 314 -25.94 -5.06 -7.87
C PRO A 314 -27.41 -5.52 -8.01
N SER A 315 -28.22 -4.86 -8.87
CA SER A 315 -29.67 -5.07 -8.93
C SER A 315 -30.08 -6.21 -9.86
N ARG A 316 -29.38 -6.42 -10.97
CA ARG A 316 -29.72 -7.47 -11.97
C ARG A 316 -29.19 -8.87 -11.64
N ASN A 317 -28.21 -8.96 -10.75
CA ASN A 317 -27.44 -10.19 -10.52
C ASN A 317 -27.94 -11.08 -9.37
N ARG A 318 -29.14 -10.83 -8.81
CA ARG A 318 -29.72 -11.74 -7.80
C ARG A 318 -30.00 -13.13 -8.36
N ALA A 319 -30.30 -13.25 -9.67
CA ALA A 319 -30.61 -14.51 -10.31
C ALA A 319 -29.34 -15.30 -10.77
N THR A 320 -28.23 -14.61 -11.06
CA THR A 320 -27.03 -15.24 -11.65
C THR A 320 -25.94 -15.60 -10.66
N GLY A 321 -26.05 -15.20 -9.37
CA GLY A 321 -25.09 -15.56 -8.33
C GLY A 321 -23.67 -15.02 -8.55
N GLY A 322 -22.77 -15.19 -7.58
CA GLY A 322 -21.34 -14.91 -7.68
C GLY A 322 -20.86 -13.93 -6.63
N SER A 323 -19.78 -14.30 -5.96
CA SER A 323 -19.19 -13.63 -4.81
C SER A 323 -18.47 -12.28 -5.12
N GLY A 324 -18.16 -12.02 -6.40
CA GLY A 324 -17.21 -10.94 -6.75
C GLY A 324 -15.77 -11.21 -6.30
N LEU A 325 -15.46 -12.44 -5.86
CA LEU A 325 -14.11 -12.85 -5.44
C LEU A 325 -13.30 -13.51 -6.54
N GLY A 326 -13.95 -14.10 -7.57
CA GLY A 326 -13.26 -14.92 -8.57
C GLY A 326 -12.10 -14.21 -9.27
N LEU A 327 -12.33 -13.01 -9.85
CA LEU A 327 -11.28 -12.25 -10.52
C LEU A 327 -10.24 -11.72 -9.56
N SER A 328 -10.60 -11.34 -8.34
CA SER A 328 -9.65 -10.91 -7.31
C SER A 328 -8.75 -12.07 -6.83
N ILE A 329 -9.28 -13.29 -6.75
CA ILE A 329 -8.50 -14.52 -6.50
C ILE A 329 -7.56 -14.79 -7.67
N ALA A 330 -8.03 -14.66 -8.91
CA ALA A 330 -7.20 -14.83 -10.10
C ALA A 330 -6.02 -13.86 -10.09
N LYS A 331 -6.27 -12.57 -9.79
CA LYS A 331 -5.23 -11.54 -9.67
C LYS A 331 -4.20 -11.91 -8.60
N LYS A 332 -4.63 -12.29 -7.39
CA LYS A 332 -3.71 -12.68 -6.31
C LYS A 332 -2.86 -13.90 -6.65
N ILE A 333 -3.43 -14.88 -7.33
CA ILE A 333 -2.66 -16.06 -7.78
C ILE A 333 -1.63 -15.64 -8.83
N ILE A 334 -2.00 -14.86 -9.84
CA ILE A 334 -1.06 -14.38 -10.87
C ILE A 334 0.05 -13.50 -10.26
N GLU A 335 -0.29 -12.60 -9.32
CA GLU A 335 0.70 -11.80 -8.59
C GLU A 335 1.66 -12.67 -7.75
N ALA A 336 1.16 -13.75 -7.13
CA ALA A 336 1.99 -14.72 -6.42
C ALA A 336 2.95 -15.48 -7.36
N HIS A 337 2.57 -15.66 -8.62
CA HIS A 337 3.43 -16.17 -9.69
C HIS A 337 4.39 -15.08 -10.26
N ARG A 338 4.43 -13.88 -9.65
CA ARG A 338 5.15 -12.70 -10.14
C ARG A 338 4.67 -12.23 -11.52
N GLY A 339 3.50 -12.67 -11.95
CA GLY A 339 2.87 -12.28 -13.20
C GLY A 339 2.06 -10.99 -13.10
N THR A 340 1.45 -10.60 -14.21
CA THR A 340 0.52 -9.47 -14.30
C THR A 340 -0.77 -9.92 -14.95
N ILE A 341 -1.92 -9.34 -14.54
CA ILE A 341 -3.24 -9.59 -15.11
C ILE A 341 -3.95 -8.26 -15.35
N TRP A 342 -4.66 -8.15 -16.49
CA TRP A 342 -5.46 -6.97 -16.84
C TRP A 342 -6.58 -7.37 -17.77
N ALA A 343 -7.46 -6.43 -18.10
CA ALA A 343 -8.59 -6.66 -18.98
C ALA A 343 -8.75 -5.52 -19.98
N GLU A 344 -9.27 -5.86 -21.15
CA GLU A 344 -9.78 -4.96 -22.16
C GLU A 344 -11.21 -5.37 -22.50
N SER A 345 -12.09 -4.38 -22.60
CA SER A 345 -13.50 -4.67 -22.90
C SER A 345 -14.17 -3.51 -23.61
N GLU A 346 -15.11 -3.86 -24.46
CA GLU A 346 -16.00 -2.92 -25.12
C GLU A 346 -17.44 -3.37 -24.90
N TRP A 347 -18.26 -2.44 -24.39
CA TRP A 347 -19.67 -2.71 -24.10
C TRP A 347 -20.43 -3.19 -25.36
N GLY A 348 -21.10 -4.33 -25.29
CA GLY A 348 -21.82 -4.99 -26.38
C GLY A 348 -20.96 -5.89 -27.26
N LYS A 349 -19.62 -5.89 -27.12
CA LYS A 349 -18.73 -6.71 -27.96
C LYS A 349 -18.14 -7.91 -27.21
N GLY A 350 -17.77 -7.73 -25.94
CA GLY A 350 -17.18 -8.78 -25.11
C GLY A 350 -16.02 -8.28 -24.27
N THR A 351 -15.37 -9.21 -23.58
CA THR A 351 -14.25 -8.93 -22.68
C THR A 351 -13.07 -9.83 -23.03
N THR A 352 -11.86 -9.30 -22.93
CA THR A 352 -10.62 -10.06 -23.01
C THR A 352 -9.86 -9.88 -21.72
N ILE A 353 -9.59 -10.98 -21.02
CA ILE A 353 -8.72 -11.01 -19.86
C ILE A 353 -7.34 -11.48 -20.31
N TYR A 354 -6.34 -10.70 -19.98
CA TYR A 354 -4.94 -10.99 -20.27
C TYR A 354 -4.22 -11.33 -18.98
N PHE A 355 -3.35 -12.33 -19.02
CA PHE A 355 -2.36 -12.49 -17.99
C PHE A 355 -1.00 -12.95 -18.55
N LYS A 356 0.05 -12.56 -17.86
CA LYS A 356 1.43 -12.80 -18.25
C LYS A 356 2.17 -13.55 -17.16
N LEU A 357 2.83 -14.66 -17.54
CA LEU A 357 3.68 -15.47 -16.68
C LEU A 357 5.10 -15.48 -17.22
N TYR A 358 6.07 -15.39 -16.31
CA TYR A 358 7.48 -15.38 -16.72
C TYR A 358 8.01 -16.80 -16.93
N ARG A 359 8.89 -16.92 -17.92
CA ARG A 359 9.58 -18.18 -18.21
C ARG A 359 10.59 -18.48 -17.11
N VAL A 360 10.97 -19.74 -17.01
CA VAL A 360 12.17 -20.15 -16.28
C VAL A 360 13.35 -19.62 -17.10
N ILE A 361 14.06 -18.65 -16.56
CA ILE A 361 15.36 -18.28 -17.12
C ILE A 361 16.31 -19.42 -16.74
N PRO A 362 16.98 -20.07 -17.72
CA PRO A 362 17.90 -21.17 -17.48
C PRO A 362 19.07 -20.74 -16.60
#